data_d1c8144ca0d7f6b63abd6b0c6a16fbd7
#
_entry.id   d1c8144ca0d7f6b63abd6b0c6a16fbd7
#
_cell.length_a   1.000
_cell.length_b   1.000
_cell.length_c   1.000
_cell.angle_alpha   90.00
_cell.angle_beta   90.00
_cell.angle_gamma   90.00
#
_symmetry.space_group_name_H-M   'P 1'
#
loop_
_entity.id
_entity.type
_entity.pdbx_description
1 polymer ?
#
loop_
_entity_poly.entity_id
_entity_poly.type
_entity_poly.pdbx_seq_one_letter_code
_entity_poly.pdbx_strand_id
1 'polypeptide(L)'
;MYKKATLAFAGFAGLALSGIAGAVDVHTRTIASTCMTCHGPGGRSLGAVPSLAGLEQDRIVTLLKEFKSGARPASIMKRHASGYTDAEIEAMGAYFASPK
;
A
#
# COMPACT_ATOMS: atom_id res chain seq x y z
N MET A 1 -57.88 -15.91 -11.81
CA MET A 1 -56.69 -16.72 -12.02
C MET A 1 -55.49 -15.86 -12.00
N TYR A 2 -54.77 -15.99 -10.98
CA TYR A 2 -53.62 -15.12 -10.74
C TYR A 2 -52.38 -15.86 -11.14
N LYS A 3 -51.70 -15.35 -12.16
CA LYS A 3 -50.32 -15.78 -12.44
C LYS A 3 -49.45 -15.14 -11.40
N LYS A 4 -48.95 -15.95 -10.51
CA LYS A 4 -47.97 -15.50 -9.54
C LYS A 4 -46.71 -15.16 -10.32
N ALA A 5 -46.42 -13.89 -10.44
CA ALA A 5 -45.13 -13.45 -10.91
C ALA A 5 -44.09 -13.84 -9.87
N THR A 6 -43.36 -14.86 -10.16
CA THR A 6 -42.18 -15.22 -9.37
C THR A 6 -41.12 -14.22 -9.72
N LEU A 7 -40.98 -13.21 -8.86
CA LEU A 7 -39.83 -12.33 -8.95
C LEU A 7 -38.61 -13.12 -8.50
N ALA A 8 -37.80 -13.53 -9.47
CA ALA A 8 -36.55 -14.16 -9.17
C ALA A 8 -35.56 -13.07 -8.77
N PHE A 9 -35.24 -13.00 -7.50
CA PHE A 9 -34.20 -12.13 -6.95
C PHE A 9 -32.82 -12.79 -7.06
N ALA A 10 -32.51 -13.41 -8.16
CA ALA A 10 -31.28 -14.17 -8.33
C ALA A 10 -30.17 -13.33 -8.99
N GLY A 11 -29.85 -12.17 -8.51
CA GLY A 11 -28.84 -11.38 -9.22
C GLY A 11 -27.98 -10.46 -8.37
N PHE A 12 -28.34 -10.26 -7.12
CA PHE A 12 -27.68 -9.24 -6.32
C PHE A 12 -26.51 -9.73 -5.47
N ALA A 13 -26.34 -11.02 -5.28
CA ALA A 13 -25.33 -11.55 -4.37
C ALA A 13 -23.88 -11.54 -4.95
N GLY A 14 -23.74 -11.43 -6.27
CA GLY A 14 -22.42 -11.49 -6.91
C GLY A 14 -21.72 -10.14 -7.08
N LEU A 15 -22.45 -9.02 -6.99
CA LEU A 15 -21.91 -7.69 -7.27
C LEU A 15 -21.21 -7.03 -6.07
N ALA A 16 -21.50 -7.48 -4.84
CA ALA A 16 -20.95 -6.89 -3.63
C ALA A 16 -19.49 -7.30 -3.34
N LEU A 17 -19.00 -8.36 -3.96
CA LEU A 17 -17.66 -8.90 -3.69
C LEU A 17 -16.58 -8.40 -4.65
N SER A 18 -16.97 -7.87 -5.81
CA SER A 18 -16.00 -7.47 -6.84
C SER A 18 -15.36 -6.09 -6.59
N GLY A 19 -15.89 -5.27 -5.66
CA GLY A 19 -15.36 -3.95 -5.38
C GLY A 19 -14.26 -3.90 -4.31
N ILE A 20 -14.00 -5.03 -3.63
CA ILE A 20 -13.06 -5.08 -2.50
C ILE A 20 -11.69 -5.59 -2.94
N ALA A 21 -11.65 -6.39 -3.99
CA ALA A 21 -10.40 -6.94 -4.52
C ALA A 21 -9.58 -5.84 -5.18
N GLY A 22 -8.42 -5.51 -4.62
CA GLY A 22 -7.48 -4.53 -5.15
C GLY A 22 -7.55 -3.14 -4.50
N ALA A 23 -8.48 -2.91 -3.58
CA ALA A 23 -8.50 -1.66 -2.82
C ALA A 23 -7.37 -1.68 -1.78
N VAL A 24 -6.51 -0.66 -1.81
CA VAL A 24 -5.51 -0.46 -0.75
C VAL A 24 -6.26 -0.11 0.53
N ASP A 25 -5.96 -0.80 1.61
CA ASP A 25 -6.59 -0.51 2.88
C ASP A 25 -6.21 0.88 3.40
N VAL A 26 -7.10 1.47 4.19
CA VAL A 26 -6.92 2.82 4.71
C VAL A 26 -5.67 2.92 5.59
N HIS A 27 -5.38 1.87 6.34
CA HIS A 27 -4.20 1.86 7.20
C HIS A 27 -2.91 1.98 6.39
N THR A 28 -2.74 1.15 5.37
CA THR A 28 -1.55 1.20 4.50
C THR A 28 -1.42 2.57 3.83
N ARG A 29 -2.52 3.11 3.32
CA ARG A 29 -2.51 4.44 2.71
C ARG A 29 -2.09 5.51 3.69
N THR A 30 -2.56 5.43 4.92
CA THR A 30 -2.23 6.40 5.96
C THR A 30 -0.76 6.36 6.31
N ILE A 31 -0.20 5.19 6.59
CA ILE A 31 1.23 5.09 6.93
C ILE A 31 2.13 5.42 5.74
N ALA A 32 1.75 5.04 4.53
CA ALA A 32 2.50 5.39 3.32
C ALA A 32 2.55 6.90 3.09
N SER A 33 1.50 7.63 3.47
CA SER A 33 1.46 9.08 3.30
C SER A 33 2.57 9.80 4.08
N THR A 34 3.03 9.24 5.18
CA THR A 34 4.13 9.83 5.96
C THR A 34 5.45 9.83 5.18
N CYS A 35 5.65 8.86 4.30
CA CYS A 35 6.84 8.77 3.46
C CYS A 35 6.88 9.87 2.41
N MET A 36 5.73 10.31 1.96
CA MET A 36 5.60 11.30 0.89
C MET A 36 6.07 12.69 1.29
N THR A 37 6.15 12.98 2.58
CA THR A 37 6.66 14.26 3.07
C THR A 37 8.08 14.52 2.57
N CYS A 38 8.93 13.50 2.52
CA CYS A 38 10.30 13.61 2.06
C CYS A 38 10.52 13.01 0.66
N HIS A 39 9.86 11.88 0.39
CA HIS A 39 10.03 11.16 -0.89
C HIS A 39 9.13 11.66 -2.01
N GLY A 40 8.30 12.66 -1.73
CA GLY A 40 7.47 13.32 -2.74
C GLY A 40 6.08 12.74 -2.90
N PRO A 41 5.19 13.46 -3.59
CA PRO A 41 3.81 13.02 -3.82
C PRO A 41 3.76 11.68 -4.54
N GLY A 42 3.01 10.73 -3.98
CA GLY A 42 2.92 9.38 -4.52
C GLY A 42 4.24 8.62 -4.48
N GLY A 43 5.24 9.09 -3.74
CA GLY A 43 6.58 8.52 -3.71
C GLY A 43 7.47 8.98 -4.86
N ARG A 44 7.06 9.99 -5.61
CA ARG A 44 7.85 10.60 -6.70
C ARG A 44 8.61 11.80 -6.17
N SER A 45 9.91 11.65 -6.03
CA SER A 45 10.74 12.70 -5.46
C SER A 45 10.75 13.97 -6.32
N LEU A 46 10.76 15.10 -5.63
CA LEU A 46 10.90 16.42 -6.25
C LEU A 46 12.33 16.97 -6.09
N GLY A 47 13.24 16.21 -5.50
CA GLY A 47 14.59 16.69 -5.22
C GLY A 47 15.56 15.57 -4.93
N ALA A 48 16.46 15.80 -3.95
CA ALA A 48 17.57 14.91 -3.65
C ALA A 48 17.19 13.59 -2.97
N VAL A 49 16.04 13.54 -2.28
CA VAL A 49 15.57 12.31 -1.63
C VAL A 49 15.11 11.32 -2.70
N PRO A 50 15.51 10.05 -2.63
CA PRO A 50 15.17 9.10 -3.69
C PRO A 50 13.67 8.87 -3.85
N SER A 51 13.23 8.63 -5.09
CA SER A 51 11.85 8.22 -5.36
C SER A 51 11.61 6.78 -4.92
N LEU A 52 10.41 6.53 -4.42
CA LEU A 52 9.93 5.19 -4.06
C LEU A 52 9.03 4.61 -5.17
N ALA A 53 8.29 5.48 -5.86
CA ALA A 53 7.40 5.06 -6.93
C ALA A 53 8.20 4.39 -8.06
N GLY A 54 7.70 3.25 -8.50
CA GLY A 54 8.33 2.49 -9.58
C GLY A 54 9.43 1.53 -9.13
N LEU A 55 9.82 1.54 -7.85
CA LEU A 55 10.68 0.50 -7.33
C LEU A 55 9.88 -0.79 -7.14
N GLU A 56 10.53 -1.93 -7.31
CA GLU A 56 9.88 -3.20 -7.04
C GLU A 56 9.61 -3.37 -5.55
N GLN A 57 8.52 -4.07 -5.23
CA GLN A 57 8.12 -4.31 -3.84
C GLN A 57 9.27 -4.89 -3.01
N ASP A 58 9.92 -5.93 -3.50
CA ASP A 58 11.02 -6.58 -2.77
C ASP A 58 12.16 -5.62 -2.47
N ARG A 59 12.44 -4.70 -3.38
CA ARG A 59 13.48 -3.69 -3.18
C ARG A 59 13.12 -2.76 -2.03
N ILE A 60 11.90 -2.26 -2.01
CA ILE A 60 11.43 -1.35 -0.96
C ILE A 60 11.43 -2.08 0.39
N VAL A 61 10.91 -3.29 0.43
CA VAL A 61 10.85 -4.11 1.64
C VAL A 61 12.23 -4.40 2.19
N THR A 62 13.16 -4.80 1.34
CA THR A 62 14.54 -5.09 1.73
C THR A 62 15.20 -3.85 2.33
N LEU A 63 15.08 -2.70 1.67
CA LEU A 63 15.68 -1.46 2.16
C LEU A 63 15.09 -1.05 3.51
N LEU A 64 13.78 -1.12 3.68
CA LEU A 64 13.13 -0.77 4.94
C LEU A 64 13.56 -1.72 6.08
N LYS A 65 13.66 -3.00 5.81
CA LYS A 65 14.12 -3.97 6.81
C LYS A 65 15.58 -3.76 7.17
N GLU A 66 16.41 -3.39 6.20
CA GLU A 66 17.82 -3.06 6.46
C GLU A 66 17.96 -1.79 7.31
N PHE A 67 17.15 -0.76 7.04
CA PHE A 67 17.13 0.43 7.89
C PHE A 67 16.65 0.09 9.30
N LYS A 68 15.61 -0.70 9.41
CA LYS A 68 15.04 -1.10 10.70
C LYS A 68 16.05 -1.87 11.56
N SER A 69 16.77 -2.82 10.96
CA SER A 69 17.75 -3.63 11.66
C SER A 69 19.07 -2.90 11.92
N GLY A 70 19.34 -1.82 11.21
CA GLY A 70 20.62 -1.12 11.26
C GLY A 70 21.66 -1.68 10.31
N ALA A 71 21.33 -2.67 9.48
CA ALA A 71 22.24 -3.23 8.49
C ALA A 71 22.65 -2.19 7.44
N ARG A 72 21.75 -1.23 7.14
CA ARG A 72 22.05 -0.11 6.27
C ARG A 72 22.16 1.17 7.10
N PRO A 73 23.31 1.86 7.07
CA PRO A 73 23.51 3.09 7.84
C PRO A 73 22.55 4.17 7.36
N ALA A 74 21.78 4.72 8.30
CA ALA A 74 20.93 5.88 8.07
C ALA A 74 20.50 6.45 9.40
N SER A 75 20.38 7.76 9.50
CA SER A 75 19.89 8.41 10.71
C SER A 75 18.37 8.46 10.73
N ILE A 76 17.76 9.13 9.74
CA ILE A 76 16.32 9.38 9.74
C ILE A 76 15.52 8.14 9.30
N MET A 77 15.98 7.40 8.29
CA MET A 77 15.25 6.24 7.80
C MET A 77 15.21 5.11 8.81
N LYS A 78 16.22 4.97 9.65
CA LYS A 78 16.17 4.00 10.75
C LYS A 78 15.04 4.32 11.73
N ARG A 79 14.85 5.58 12.06
CA ARG A 79 13.78 6.03 12.95
C ARG A 79 12.41 5.74 12.35
N HIS A 80 12.21 6.05 11.08
CA HIS A 80 10.95 5.78 10.41
C HIS A 80 10.68 4.28 10.30
N ALA A 81 11.63 3.52 9.79
CA ALA A 81 11.46 2.08 9.59
C ALA A 81 11.22 1.33 10.91
N SER A 82 11.81 1.78 12.00
CA SER A 82 11.64 1.16 13.32
C SER A 82 10.22 1.25 13.85
N GLY A 83 9.42 2.19 13.38
CA GLY A 83 8.03 2.38 13.79
C GLY A 83 7.04 1.43 13.14
N TYR A 84 7.45 0.61 12.17
CA TYR A 84 6.56 -0.24 11.42
C TYR A 84 6.84 -1.71 11.63
N THR A 85 5.77 -2.52 11.63
CA THR A 85 5.87 -3.98 11.65
C THR A 85 6.34 -4.48 10.29
N ASP A 86 6.82 -5.73 10.23
CA ASP A 86 7.20 -6.34 8.97
C ASP A 86 6.02 -6.44 7.99
N ALA A 87 4.82 -6.71 8.51
CA ALA A 87 3.61 -6.73 7.70
C ALA A 87 3.29 -5.36 7.10
N GLU A 88 3.45 -4.29 7.88
CA GLU A 88 3.28 -2.92 7.40
C GLU A 88 4.33 -2.55 6.35
N ILE A 89 5.57 -2.98 6.55
CA ILE A 89 6.64 -2.78 5.56
C ILE A 89 6.32 -3.47 4.24
N GLU A 90 5.83 -4.72 4.28
CA GLU A 90 5.40 -5.43 3.08
C GLU A 90 4.28 -4.69 2.35
N ALA A 91 3.29 -4.21 3.11
CA ALA A 91 2.15 -3.47 2.53
C ALA A 91 2.58 -2.14 1.92
N MET A 92 3.47 -1.40 2.56
CA MET A 92 4.01 -0.15 2.02
C MET A 92 4.83 -0.40 0.75
N GLY A 93 5.61 -1.48 0.73
CA GLY A 93 6.34 -1.88 -0.46
C GLY A 93 5.43 -2.12 -1.64
N ALA A 94 4.35 -2.85 -1.43
CA ALA A 94 3.34 -3.08 -2.46
C ALA A 94 2.66 -1.79 -2.92
N TYR A 95 2.39 -0.90 -1.99
CA TYR A 95 1.74 0.39 -2.28
C TYR A 95 2.57 1.25 -3.24
N PHE A 96 3.86 1.42 -2.97
CA PHE A 96 4.74 2.24 -3.81
C PHE A 96 5.16 1.53 -5.10
N ALA A 97 5.20 0.21 -5.11
CA ALA A 97 5.51 -0.56 -6.31
C ALA A 97 4.36 -0.61 -7.31
N SER A 98 3.13 -0.36 -6.86
CA SER A 98 1.95 -0.41 -7.72
C SER A 98 2.05 0.63 -8.84
N PRO A 99 1.69 0.28 -10.08
CA PRO A 99 1.61 1.25 -11.17
C PRO A 99 0.56 2.32 -10.86
N LYS A 100 0.88 3.54 -11.19
CA LYS A 100 -0.03 4.69 -10.96
C LYS A 100 -0.35 5.42 -12.24
#